data_a9a468c59c42b2f93d9d6e1150647953
#
_entry.id   a9a468c59c42b2f93d9d6e1150647953
#
_cell.length_a   1.000
_cell.length_b   1.000
_cell.length_c   1.000
_cell.angle_alpha   90.00
_cell.angle_beta   90.00
_cell.angle_gamma   90.00
#
_symmetry.space_group_name_H-M   'P 1'
#
loop_
_entity.id
_entity.type
_entity.pdbx_description
1 polymer ?
#
loop_
_entity_poly.entity_id
_entity_poly.type
_entity_poly.pdbx_seq_one_letter_code
_entity_poly.pdbx_strand_id
1 'polypeptide(L)'
;VEQLKARGIGAEIRDGVLPKDRPDVAGAVVGAAGFDWATSGSTILPGAICEHLTSSGGVMNAGAGQTPLSEFLRYGAAGASGTVTEPMAIQAKFPSPLMHVHYADGASLAEAFYQSIAGPYQLLIVGDPLCRPWATIPEVTVRGVRPGQTVKGTLHLAPGTRNLKTDAVDRYELLLWGTPHARCGPGGTIDVDTTTLSDGFHDFRLVAVAAGGVRTRGLMEIPVTYVFTHDSIGLGEDGPTHQPV
;
A
#
# COMPACT_ATOMS: atom_id res chain seq x y z
N VAL A 1 0.75 10.89 -21.46
CA VAL A 1 -0.53 11.62 -21.51
C VAL A 1 -1.68 10.69 -21.83
N GLU A 2 -1.65 9.94 -22.93
CA GLU A 2 -2.77 9.09 -23.39
C GLU A 2 -3.20 8.05 -22.34
N GLN A 3 -2.25 7.39 -21.70
CA GLN A 3 -2.55 6.38 -20.66
C GLN A 3 -3.26 6.96 -19.43
N LEU A 4 -2.97 8.21 -19.04
CA LEU A 4 -3.68 8.90 -17.96
C LEU A 4 -5.09 9.30 -18.42
N LYS A 5 -5.22 9.82 -19.64
CA LYS A 5 -6.53 10.16 -20.23
C LYS A 5 -7.45 8.94 -20.35
N ALA A 6 -6.90 7.78 -20.72
CA ALA A 6 -7.65 6.53 -20.77
C ALA A 6 -8.18 6.09 -19.38
N ARG A 7 -7.60 6.61 -18.29
CA ARG A 7 -8.06 6.43 -16.89
C ARG A 7 -8.98 7.56 -16.40
N GLY A 8 -9.39 8.45 -17.29
CA GLY A 8 -10.20 9.61 -16.95
C GLY A 8 -9.44 10.73 -16.24
N ILE A 9 -8.10 10.70 -16.25
CA ILE A 9 -7.24 11.68 -15.58
C ILE A 9 -6.78 12.71 -16.62
N GLY A 10 -7.02 14.00 -16.33
CA GLY A 10 -6.54 15.10 -17.15
C GLY A 10 -5.01 15.12 -17.17
N ALA A 11 -4.42 15.08 -18.36
CA ALA A 11 -2.97 15.13 -18.52
C ALA A 11 -2.61 15.87 -19.81
N GLU A 12 -1.56 16.67 -19.76
CA GLU A 12 -1.12 17.50 -20.90
C GLU A 12 0.41 17.65 -20.91
N ILE A 13 0.95 17.95 -22.08
CA ILE A 13 2.30 18.46 -22.25
C ILE A 13 2.13 19.93 -22.61
N ARG A 14 2.88 20.79 -21.96
CA ARG A 14 2.84 22.24 -22.17
C ARG A 14 4.19 22.78 -22.58
N ASP A 15 4.16 23.79 -23.43
CA ASP A 15 5.31 24.67 -23.64
C ASP A 15 5.49 25.55 -22.39
N GLY A 16 6.75 25.81 -22.01
CA GLY A 16 7.10 26.58 -20.84
C GLY A 16 7.56 25.70 -19.66
N VAL A 17 7.82 26.33 -18.51
CA VAL A 17 8.46 25.66 -17.35
C VAL A 17 7.43 25.11 -16.39
N LEU A 18 6.40 25.88 -16.06
CA LEU A 18 5.41 25.54 -15.04
C LEU A 18 3.98 25.57 -15.60
N PRO A 19 3.07 24.77 -15.04
CA PRO A 19 1.64 24.97 -15.31
C PRO A 19 1.22 26.37 -14.84
N LYS A 20 0.18 26.94 -15.44
CA LYS A 20 -0.34 28.25 -15.04
C LYS A 20 -1.78 28.13 -14.59
N ASP A 21 -2.07 28.72 -13.42
CA ASP A 21 -3.41 28.88 -12.86
C ASP A 21 -4.19 27.55 -12.78
N ARG A 22 -3.50 26.45 -12.38
CA ARG A 22 -4.11 25.13 -12.22
C ARG A 22 -4.39 24.87 -10.75
N PRO A 23 -5.64 24.67 -10.35
CA PRO A 23 -5.99 24.38 -8.94
C PRO A 23 -5.79 22.91 -8.54
N ASP A 24 -5.42 22.02 -9.48
CA ASP A 24 -5.59 20.57 -9.39
C ASP A 24 -4.37 19.76 -9.88
N VAL A 25 -3.16 20.22 -9.61
CA VAL A 25 -1.94 19.53 -10.05
C VAL A 25 -1.68 18.29 -9.19
N ALA A 26 -2.04 17.12 -9.69
CA ALA A 26 -1.79 15.82 -9.04
C ALA A 26 -0.40 15.24 -9.34
N GLY A 27 0.36 15.86 -10.26
CA GLY A 27 1.73 15.49 -10.60
C GLY A 27 2.32 16.39 -11.65
N ALA A 28 3.65 16.54 -11.64
CA ALA A 28 4.38 17.37 -12.60
C ALA A 28 5.76 16.78 -12.91
N VAL A 29 6.21 16.99 -14.16
CA VAL A 29 7.61 16.81 -14.57
C VAL A 29 8.08 18.15 -15.11
N VAL A 30 9.08 18.74 -14.46
CA VAL A 30 9.60 20.08 -14.79
C VAL A 30 11.03 19.96 -15.30
N GLY A 31 11.26 20.36 -16.55
CA GLY A 31 12.54 20.25 -17.26
C GLY A 31 13.33 21.55 -17.34
N ALA A 32 13.41 22.32 -16.24
CA ALA A 32 14.17 23.56 -16.20
C ALA A 32 15.10 23.63 -15.00
N ALA A 33 16.27 24.21 -15.16
CA ALA A 33 17.25 24.33 -14.06
C ALA A 33 16.74 25.19 -12.89
N GLY A 34 16.00 26.25 -13.20
CA GLY A 34 15.45 27.17 -12.18
C GLY A 34 13.96 27.41 -12.39
N PHE A 35 13.19 27.35 -11.31
CA PHE A 35 11.80 27.77 -11.27
C PHE A 35 11.43 28.20 -9.85
N ASP A 36 10.37 29.00 -9.76
CA ASP A 36 9.68 29.34 -8.51
C ASP A 36 8.21 28.95 -8.69
N TRP A 37 7.76 27.95 -7.93
CA TRP A 37 6.40 27.43 -8.04
C TRP A 37 5.33 28.49 -7.76
N ALA A 38 5.63 29.46 -6.86
CA ALA A 38 4.70 30.54 -6.56
C ALA A 38 4.27 31.34 -7.81
N THR A 39 5.17 31.47 -8.79
CA THR A 39 4.89 32.22 -10.03
C THR A 39 3.91 31.50 -10.97
N SER A 40 3.61 30.24 -10.71
CA SER A 40 2.69 29.45 -11.52
C SER A 40 1.22 29.79 -11.28
N GLY A 41 0.88 30.31 -10.11
CA GLY A 41 -0.51 30.43 -9.66
C GLY A 41 -1.23 29.09 -9.47
N SER A 42 -0.48 27.98 -9.50
CA SER A 42 -1.03 26.63 -9.47
C SER A 42 -0.93 25.99 -8.09
N THR A 43 -1.90 25.13 -7.75
CA THR A 43 -1.93 24.37 -6.50
C THR A 43 -1.55 22.92 -6.72
N ILE A 44 -0.56 22.45 -5.97
CA ILE A 44 -0.22 21.02 -5.91
C ILE A 44 -1.21 20.36 -4.94
N LEU A 45 -1.85 19.27 -5.40
CA LEU A 45 -2.77 18.52 -4.56
C LEU A 45 -2.02 17.68 -3.52
N PRO A 46 -2.57 17.51 -2.30
CA PRO A 46 -2.06 16.52 -1.35
C PRO A 46 -2.01 15.13 -2.00
N GLY A 47 -0.88 14.45 -1.84
CA GLY A 47 -0.65 13.17 -2.50
C GLY A 47 0.04 13.25 -3.85
N ALA A 48 0.21 14.42 -4.45
CA ALA A 48 0.91 14.58 -5.73
C ALA A 48 2.37 14.13 -5.68
N ILE A 49 2.89 13.59 -6.79
CA ILE A 49 4.31 13.29 -6.99
C ILE A 49 4.88 14.10 -8.14
N CYS A 50 6.11 14.59 -7.97
CA CYS A 50 6.76 15.45 -8.94
C CYS A 50 8.17 14.98 -9.29
N GLU A 51 8.63 15.34 -10.50
CA GLU A 51 9.99 15.11 -10.95
C GLU A 51 10.63 16.42 -11.38
N HIS A 52 11.84 16.66 -10.88
CA HIS A 52 12.70 17.73 -11.40
C HIS A 52 13.71 17.15 -12.40
N LEU A 53 13.35 17.19 -13.66
CA LEU A 53 14.13 16.68 -14.78
C LEU A 53 15.28 17.65 -15.10
N THR A 54 16.31 17.68 -14.25
CA THR A 54 17.50 18.51 -14.39
C THR A 54 18.71 17.86 -13.69
N SER A 55 19.89 18.40 -13.95
CA SER A 55 21.19 17.83 -13.54
C SER A 55 21.38 17.71 -12.02
N SER A 56 20.87 18.67 -11.25
CA SER A 56 21.17 18.81 -9.83
C SER A 56 19.94 19.14 -8.99
N GLY A 57 18.73 18.82 -9.47
CA GLY A 57 17.47 19.05 -8.73
C GLY A 57 17.39 18.28 -7.42
N GLY A 58 18.14 17.19 -7.26
CA GLY A 58 18.26 16.44 -6.02
C GLY A 58 19.35 16.93 -5.07
N VAL A 59 20.15 17.93 -5.45
CA VAL A 59 21.17 18.53 -4.60
C VAL A 59 20.52 19.54 -3.66
N MET A 60 20.44 19.21 -2.37
CA MET A 60 19.65 19.93 -1.39
C MET A 60 20.40 21.08 -0.68
N ASN A 61 21.60 21.40 -1.12
CA ASN A 61 22.37 22.52 -0.55
C ASN A 61 22.25 23.80 -1.40
N ALA A 62 22.51 24.96 -0.78
CA ALA A 62 22.38 26.26 -1.42
C ALA A 62 23.38 26.51 -2.59
N GLY A 63 24.36 25.65 -2.79
CA GLY A 63 25.40 25.79 -3.83
C GLY A 63 25.07 25.09 -5.16
N ALA A 64 23.93 24.43 -5.27
CA ALA A 64 23.59 23.61 -6.44
C ALA A 64 23.34 24.43 -7.72
N GLY A 65 23.02 25.73 -7.60
CA GLY A 65 22.72 26.62 -8.73
C GLY A 65 21.44 26.28 -9.50
N GLN A 66 20.68 25.31 -9.00
CA GLN A 66 19.38 24.88 -9.57
C GLN A 66 18.33 24.81 -8.46
N THR A 67 17.06 24.96 -8.82
CA THR A 67 15.97 24.81 -7.86
C THR A 67 15.96 23.39 -7.32
N PRO A 68 16.01 23.15 -5.99
CA PRO A 68 15.98 21.81 -5.45
C PRO A 68 14.57 21.19 -5.53
N LEU A 69 14.48 19.87 -5.57
CA LEU A 69 13.22 19.13 -5.58
C LEU A 69 12.32 19.45 -4.36
N SER A 70 12.91 19.94 -3.27
CA SER A 70 12.17 20.40 -2.08
C SER A 70 11.20 21.54 -2.35
N GLU A 71 11.36 22.25 -3.47
CA GLU A 71 10.39 23.25 -3.89
C GLU A 71 9.00 22.64 -4.10
N PHE A 72 8.89 21.47 -4.74
CA PHE A 72 7.61 20.76 -4.85
C PHE A 72 7.03 20.36 -3.51
N LEU A 73 7.87 19.87 -2.59
CA LEU A 73 7.44 19.48 -1.23
C LEU A 73 6.94 20.70 -0.44
N ARG A 74 7.60 21.84 -0.58
CA ARG A 74 7.19 23.11 0.04
C ARG A 74 5.79 23.53 -0.37
N TYR A 75 5.39 23.22 -1.61
CA TYR A 75 4.07 23.54 -2.15
C TYR A 75 3.07 22.38 -2.07
N GLY A 76 3.37 21.33 -1.32
CA GLY A 76 2.41 20.29 -0.93
C GLY A 76 2.51 18.95 -1.64
N ALA A 77 3.54 18.72 -2.48
CA ALA A 77 3.76 17.39 -3.04
C ALA A 77 4.06 16.37 -1.93
N ALA A 78 3.49 15.17 -2.04
CA ALA A 78 3.79 14.06 -1.14
C ALA A 78 5.19 13.48 -1.37
N GLY A 79 5.73 13.68 -2.57
CA GLY A 79 7.10 13.32 -2.89
C GLY A 79 7.58 13.91 -4.19
N ALA A 80 8.90 13.98 -4.30
CA ALA A 80 9.56 14.46 -5.51
C ALA A 80 10.90 13.75 -5.73
N SER A 81 11.37 13.75 -6.98
CA SER A 81 12.68 13.26 -7.35
C SER A 81 13.50 14.31 -8.08
N GLY A 82 14.81 14.14 -8.03
CA GLY A 82 15.77 14.97 -8.75
C GLY A 82 17.16 14.35 -8.70
N THR A 83 17.95 14.56 -9.75
CA THR A 83 19.30 13.99 -9.82
C THR A 83 20.30 14.74 -8.93
N VAL A 84 21.28 14.01 -8.40
CA VAL A 84 22.27 14.53 -7.42
C VAL A 84 23.66 14.70 -8.00
N THR A 85 23.90 14.24 -9.22
CA THR A 85 25.21 14.29 -9.85
C THR A 85 25.13 14.30 -11.38
N GLU A 86 26.12 14.92 -11.98
CA GLU A 86 26.49 14.84 -13.39
C GLU A 86 27.58 13.76 -13.56
N PRO A 87 27.94 13.28 -14.74
CA PRO A 87 28.33 14.18 -15.83
C PRO A 87 27.44 14.17 -17.08
N MET A 88 26.43 13.34 -17.18
CA MET A 88 25.71 13.24 -18.47
C MET A 88 24.19 13.22 -18.30
N ALA A 89 23.49 13.84 -19.25
CA ALA A 89 22.04 13.74 -19.40
C ALA A 89 21.64 12.35 -19.92
N ILE A 90 21.83 11.32 -19.09
CA ILE A 90 21.44 9.96 -19.39
C ILE A 90 19.97 9.78 -19.01
N GLN A 91 19.09 9.49 -19.98
CA GLN A 91 17.68 9.29 -19.73
C GLN A 91 17.40 8.25 -18.63
N ALA A 92 18.25 7.23 -18.51
CA ALA A 92 18.10 6.17 -17.53
C ALA A 92 18.13 6.62 -16.06
N LYS A 93 18.69 7.79 -15.76
CA LYS A 93 18.76 8.35 -14.39
C LYS A 93 17.49 9.08 -13.96
N PHE A 94 16.59 9.38 -14.90
CA PHE A 94 15.33 10.05 -14.62
C PHE A 94 14.18 9.05 -14.64
N PRO A 95 13.20 9.19 -13.76
CA PRO A 95 11.98 8.40 -13.87
C PRO A 95 11.22 8.77 -15.14
N SER A 96 10.75 7.76 -15.83
CA SER A 96 9.82 7.96 -16.95
C SER A 96 8.53 8.60 -16.43
N PRO A 97 7.86 9.47 -17.21
CA PRO A 97 6.52 9.99 -16.88
C PRO A 97 5.47 8.90 -16.61
N LEU A 98 5.74 7.64 -16.91
CA LEU A 98 4.91 6.49 -16.52
C LEU A 98 4.79 6.34 -15.01
N MET A 99 5.66 6.96 -14.21
CA MET A 99 5.50 7.00 -12.75
C MET A 99 4.12 7.51 -12.34
N HIS A 100 3.56 8.50 -13.04
CA HIS A 100 2.21 9.00 -12.78
C HIS A 100 1.13 7.99 -13.13
N VAL A 101 1.36 7.15 -14.15
CA VAL A 101 0.42 6.07 -14.53
C VAL A 101 0.42 4.98 -13.45
N HIS A 102 1.59 4.52 -13.02
CA HIS A 102 1.70 3.53 -11.95
C HIS A 102 1.07 4.04 -10.65
N TYR A 103 1.33 5.30 -10.32
CA TYR A 103 0.77 5.93 -9.12
C TYR A 103 -0.75 6.08 -9.18
N ALA A 104 -1.29 6.46 -10.34
CA ALA A 104 -2.73 6.51 -10.59
C ALA A 104 -3.40 5.13 -10.53
N ASP A 105 -2.68 4.07 -10.89
CA ASP A 105 -3.13 2.68 -10.76
C ASP A 105 -3.07 2.15 -9.32
N GLY A 106 -2.61 2.98 -8.37
CA GLY A 106 -2.59 2.66 -6.94
C GLY A 106 -1.26 2.12 -6.41
N ALA A 107 -0.18 2.22 -7.19
CA ALA A 107 1.18 1.96 -6.68
C ALA A 107 1.52 2.95 -5.54
N SER A 108 2.35 2.53 -4.61
CA SER A 108 2.92 3.46 -3.63
C SER A 108 3.92 4.40 -4.30
N LEU A 109 4.27 5.49 -3.62
CA LEU A 109 5.26 6.46 -4.10
C LEU A 109 6.56 5.76 -4.50
N ALA A 110 7.11 4.91 -3.63
CA ALA A 110 8.33 4.17 -3.94
C ALA A 110 8.15 3.26 -5.16
N GLU A 111 7.07 2.50 -5.24
CA GLU A 111 6.79 1.63 -6.39
C GLU A 111 6.66 2.44 -7.68
N ALA A 112 5.96 3.56 -7.66
CA ALA A 112 5.76 4.40 -8.84
C ALA A 112 7.09 4.95 -9.39
N PHE A 113 7.96 5.45 -8.51
CA PHE A 113 9.28 5.93 -8.90
C PHE A 113 10.19 4.80 -9.38
N TYR A 114 10.39 3.74 -8.57
CA TYR A 114 11.35 2.69 -8.88
C TYR A 114 10.98 1.85 -10.10
N GLN A 115 9.69 1.64 -10.39
CA GLN A 115 9.25 1.00 -11.64
C GLN A 115 9.51 1.85 -12.90
N SER A 116 9.76 3.14 -12.70
CA SER A 116 9.90 4.11 -13.80
C SER A 116 11.35 4.52 -14.08
N ILE A 117 12.31 3.99 -13.31
CA ILE A 117 13.75 4.36 -13.41
C ILE A 117 14.54 3.15 -13.88
N ALA A 118 15.40 3.35 -14.87
CA ALA A 118 16.32 2.32 -15.34
C ALA A 118 17.67 2.35 -14.58
N GLY A 119 18.12 3.52 -14.10
CA GLY A 119 19.39 3.72 -13.39
C GLY A 119 19.24 4.61 -12.15
N PRO A 120 18.84 4.06 -10.98
CA PRO A 120 18.47 4.86 -9.80
C PRO A 120 19.66 5.49 -9.06
N TYR A 121 20.90 5.17 -9.39
CA TYR A 121 22.11 5.51 -8.61
C TYR A 121 22.40 7.00 -8.51
N GLN A 122 21.85 7.83 -9.38
CA GLN A 122 22.09 9.27 -9.42
C GLN A 122 20.84 10.09 -9.07
N LEU A 123 19.81 9.43 -8.52
CA LEU A 123 18.54 10.04 -8.19
C LEU A 123 18.31 10.05 -6.69
N LEU A 124 17.89 11.21 -6.17
CA LEU A 124 17.28 11.33 -4.85
C LEU A 124 15.77 11.32 -5.00
N ILE A 125 15.09 10.52 -4.23
CA ILE A 125 13.64 10.50 -4.07
C ILE A 125 13.33 10.88 -2.62
N VAL A 126 12.48 11.88 -2.42
CA VAL A 126 12.06 12.35 -1.08
C VAL A 126 10.54 12.26 -1.00
N GLY A 127 10.04 11.72 0.10
CA GLY A 127 8.62 11.55 0.39
C GLY A 127 8.35 10.31 1.23
N ASP A 128 7.09 10.10 1.64
CA ASP A 128 6.69 8.87 2.30
C ASP A 128 6.61 7.72 1.27
N PRO A 129 7.49 6.70 1.36
CA PRO A 129 7.53 5.62 0.39
C PRO A 129 6.22 4.82 0.30
N LEU A 130 5.42 4.81 1.36
CA LEU A 130 4.15 4.09 1.44
C LEU A 130 2.95 4.96 1.02
N CYS A 131 3.13 6.24 0.73
CA CYS A 131 2.07 7.12 0.26
C CYS A 131 1.44 6.57 -1.03
N ARG A 132 0.12 6.34 -1.02
CA ARG A 132 -0.65 5.81 -2.15
C ARG A 132 -2.10 6.30 -2.15
N PRO A 133 -2.32 7.61 -2.29
CA PRO A 133 -3.63 8.22 -2.11
C PRO A 133 -4.68 7.77 -3.14
N TRP A 134 -4.23 7.28 -4.29
CA TRP A 134 -5.09 6.84 -5.39
C TRP A 134 -5.39 5.34 -5.37
N ALA A 135 -4.82 4.60 -4.42
CA ALA A 135 -5.03 3.15 -4.32
C ALA A 135 -6.42 2.83 -3.77
N THR A 136 -7.11 1.90 -4.43
CA THR A 136 -8.28 1.26 -3.84
C THR A 136 -7.82 0.10 -2.97
N ILE A 137 -7.84 0.29 -1.65
CA ILE A 137 -7.46 -0.74 -0.68
C ILE A 137 -8.68 -1.61 -0.39
N PRO A 138 -8.61 -2.95 -0.54
CA PRO A 138 -9.73 -3.83 -0.22
C PRO A 138 -10.18 -3.69 1.23
N GLU A 139 -11.45 -3.40 1.46
CA GLU A 139 -12.07 -3.44 2.79
C GLU A 139 -12.52 -4.86 3.07
N VAL A 140 -11.65 -5.63 3.73
CA VAL A 140 -11.86 -7.06 3.96
C VAL A 140 -13.00 -7.32 4.93
N THR A 141 -13.80 -8.33 4.63
CA THR A 141 -14.85 -8.86 5.48
C THR A 141 -14.74 -10.36 5.59
N VAL A 142 -15.34 -10.95 6.63
CA VAL A 142 -15.40 -12.39 6.80
C VAL A 142 -16.76 -12.80 7.37
N ARG A 143 -17.27 -13.94 6.94
CA ARG A 143 -18.36 -14.67 7.60
C ARG A 143 -17.83 -15.96 8.17
N GLY A 144 -18.49 -16.48 9.20
CA GLY A 144 -18.10 -17.73 9.89
C GLY A 144 -17.31 -17.52 11.18
N VAL A 145 -16.81 -16.30 11.42
CA VAL A 145 -16.11 -15.94 12.66
C VAL A 145 -16.32 -14.45 12.99
N ARG A 146 -16.21 -14.12 14.27
CA ARG A 146 -16.18 -12.73 14.76
C ARG A 146 -14.88 -12.49 15.57
N PRO A 147 -14.30 -11.28 15.49
CA PRO A 147 -13.20 -10.91 16.37
C PRO A 147 -13.54 -11.13 17.84
N GLY A 148 -12.63 -11.74 18.61
CA GLY A 148 -12.81 -12.08 20.02
C GLY A 148 -13.61 -13.34 20.28
N GLN A 149 -14.05 -14.08 19.26
CA GLN A 149 -14.83 -15.31 19.42
C GLN A 149 -13.97 -16.45 19.99
N THR A 150 -14.56 -17.25 20.90
CA THR A 150 -14.02 -18.56 21.25
C THR A 150 -14.39 -19.57 20.17
N VAL A 151 -13.39 -20.30 19.67
CA VAL A 151 -13.54 -21.24 18.55
C VAL A 151 -13.10 -22.65 18.96
N LYS A 152 -13.69 -23.67 18.32
CA LYS A 152 -13.33 -25.09 18.46
C LYS A 152 -13.69 -25.87 17.20
N GLY A 153 -12.98 -26.97 16.96
CA GLY A 153 -13.23 -27.84 15.79
C GLY A 153 -12.82 -27.15 14.48
N THR A 154 -13.52 -27.40 13.42
CA THR A 154 -13.24 -26.79 12.13
C THR A 154 -13.98 -25.45 11.97
N LEU A 155 -13.21 -24.40 11.73
CA LEU A 155 -13.72 -23.05 11.47
C LEU A 155 -13.82 -22.83 9.97
N HIS A 156 -15.02 -22.52 9.47
CA HIS A 156 -15.27 -22.25 8.05
C HIS A 156 -15.32 -20.74 7.82
N LEU A 157 -14.31 -20.19 7.17
CA LEU A 157 -14.18 -18.77 6.86
C LEU A 157 -14.65 -18.50 5.44
N ALA A 158 -15.61 -17.61 5.25
CA ALA A 158 -16.02 -17.12 3.95
C ALA A 158 -15.60 -15.66 3.78
N PRO A 159 -14.42 -15.40 3.18
CA PRO A 159 -13.91 -14.05 2.96
C PRO A 159 -14.70 -13.28 1.91
N GLY A 160 -14.64 -11.95 2.01
CA GLY A 160 -15.24 -11.01 1.08
C GLY A 160 -14.62 -9.63 1.18
N THR A 161 -15.12 -8.69 0.37
CA THR A 161 -14.77 -7.26 0.44
C THR A 161 -16.05 -6.42 0.34
N ARG A 162 -16.03 -5.20 0.95
CA ARG A 162 -17.17 -4.26 0.85
C ARG A 162 -17.08 -3.38 -0.38
N ASN A 163 -15.88 -2.93 -0.72
CA ASN A 163 -15.64 -1.87 -1.71
C ASN A 163 -15.15 -2.39 -3.05
N LEU A 164 -14.90 -3.69 -3.18
CA LEU A 164 -14.52 -4.33 -4.44
C LEU A 164 -15.55 -5.37 -4.85
N LYS A 165 -15.81 -5.46 -6.16
CA LYS A 165 -16.53 -6.58 -6.74
C LYS A 165 -15.70 -7.85 -6.66
N THR A 166 -16.36 -9.00 -6.69
CA THR A 166 -15.72 -10.32 -6.57
C THR A 166 -14.67 -10.55 -7.66
N ASP A 167 -14.93 -10.10 -8.88
CA ASP A 167 -14.00 -10.20 -10.02
C ASP A 167 -12.79 -9.26 -9.93
N ALA A 168 -12.85 -8.25 -9.06
CA ALA A 168 -11.74 -7.35 -8.77
C ALA A 168 -10.81 -7.86 -7.66
N VAL A 169 -11.06 -9.05 -7.12
CA VAL A 169 -10.20 -9.72 -6.14
C VAL A 169 -9.50 -10.90 -6.81
N ASP A 170 -8.18 -10.99 -6.66
CA ASP A 170 -7.37 -12.12 -7.14
C ASP A 170 -7.52 -13.33 -6.19
N ARG A 171 -7.31 -13.11 -4.90
CA ARG A 171 -7.38 -14.15 -3.87
C ARG A 171 -7.52 -13.58 -2.46
N TYR A 172 -7.84 -14.47 -1.55
CA TYR A 172 -7.75 -14.25 -0.09
C TYR A 172 -6.67 -15.14 0.50
N GLU A 173 -5.93 -14.59 1.47
CA GLU A 173 -4.86 -15.27 2.20
C GLU A 173 -5.16 -15.19 3.70
N LEU A 174 -5.13 -16.33 4.39
CA LEU A 174 -5.20 -16.38 5.85
C LEU A 174 -3.79 -16.55 6.40
N LEU A 175 -3.43 -15.67 7.34
CA LEU A 175 -2.18 -15.78 8.09
C LEU A 175 -2.51 -16.07 9.56
N LEU A 176 -1.73 -16.96 10.17
CA LEU A 176 -1.71 -17.22 11.60
C LEU A 176 -0.39 -16.66 12.15
N TRP A 177 -0.49 -15.73 13.10
CA TRP A 177 0.70 -15.05 13.65
C TRP A 177 1.63 -14.47 12.57
N GLY A 178 1.06 -13.92 11.51
CA GLY A 178 1.80 -13.38 10.37
C GLY A 178 2.35 -14.42 9.38
N THR A 179 2.23 -15.72 9.68
CA THR A 179 2.69 -16.80 8.79
C THR A 179 1.54 -17.24 7.85
N PRO A 180 1.77 -17.35 6.53
CA PRO A 180 0.78 -17.87 5.61
C PRO A 180 0.29 -19.26 6.02
N HIS A 181 -1.02 -19.45 6.15
CA HIS A 181 -1.65 -20.70 6.55
C HIS A 181 -2.48 -21.32 5.44
N ALA A 182 -3.38 -20.55 4.84
CA ALA A 182 -4.27 -21.02 3.78
C ALA A 182 -4.66 -19.89 2.83
N ARG A 183 -5.21 -20.24 1.68
CA ARG A 183 -5.71 -19.29 0.68
C ARG A 183 -6.92 -19.86 -0.05
N CYS A 184 -7.77 -18.96 -0.56
CA CYS A 184 -8.84 -19.33 -1.50
C CYS A 184 -9.00 -18.24 -2.58
N GLY A 185 -9.67 -18.61 -3.68
CA GLY A 185 -10.11 -17.67 -4.70
C GLY A 185 -11.36 -16.88 -4.28
N PRO A 186 -11.77 -15.90 -5.10
CA PRO A 186 -13.02 -15.18 -4.90
C PRO A 186 -14.24 -16.11 -4.81
N GLY A 187 -15.09 -15.90 -3.80
CA GLY A 187 -16.26 -16.76 -3.55
C GLY A 187 -15.95 -18.11 -2.89
N GLY A 188 -14.68 -18.43 -2.65
CA GLY A 188 -14.26 -19.64 -1.95
C GLY A 188 -14.34 -19.52 -0.42
N THR A 189 -14.01 -20.61 0.27
CA THR A 189 -13.92 -20.71 1.72
C THR A 189 -12.52 -21.14 2.13
N ILE A 190 -12.14 -20.84 3.39
CA ILE A 190 -10.94 -21.32 4.04
C ILE A 190 -11.38 -22.08 5.27
N ASP A 191 -10.99 -23.34 5.35
CA ASP A 191 -11.24 -24.18 6.51
C ASP A 191 -10.00 -24.24 7.40
N VAL A 192 -10.19 -24.00 8.69
CA VAL A 192 -9.13 -24.02 9.70
C VAL A 192 -9.47 -25.07 10.75
N ASP A 193 -8.67 -26.11 10.83
CA ASP A 193 -8.77 -27.09 11.93
C ASP A 193 -8.14 -26.50 13.19
N THR A 194 -8.98 -25.96 14.06
CA THR A 194 -8.52 -25.34 15.30
C THR A 194 -8.04 -26.35 16.33
N THR A 195 -8.30 -27.65 16.15
CA THR A 195 -7.81 -28.70 17.09
C THR A 195 -6.30 -28.87 17.04
N THR A 196 -5.65 -28.34 15.99
CA THR A 196 -4.19 -28.32 15.84
C THR A 196 -3.53 -27.12 16.54
N LEU A 197 -4.34 -26.20 17.07
CA LEU A 197 -3.86 -25.01 17.75
C LEU A 197 -3.69 -25.29 19.26
N SER A 198 -2.79 -24.57 19.91
CA SER A 198 -2.68 -24.59 21.40
C SER A 198 -3.86 -23.82 22.01
N ASP A 199 -4.20 -24.14 23.25
CA ASP A 199 -5.16 -23.36 24.03
C ASP A 199 -4.73 -21.89 24.12
N GLY A 200 -5.69 -20.98 24.07
CA GLY A 200 -5.46 -19.57 24.27
C GLY A 200 -5.71 -18.71 23.03
N PHE A 201 -5.13 -17.53 23.03
CA PHE A 201 -5.29 -16.50 22.02
C PHE A 201 -4.55 -16.84 20.72
N HIS A 202 -5.21 -16.59 19.59
CA HIS A 202 -4.61 -16.68 18.25
C HIS A 202 -4.92 -15.43 17.41
N ASP A 203 -3.89 -14.90 16.75
CA ASP A 203 -4.00 -13.79 15.82
C ASP A 203 -4.18 -14.32 14.38
N PHE A 204 -5.43 -14.34 13.92
CA PHE A 204 -5.74 -14.59 12.51
C PHE A 204 -5.78 -13.27 11.76
N ARG A 205 -5.14 -13.25 10.61
CA ARG A 205 -5.17 -12.10 9.69
C ARG A 205 -5.64 -12.56 8.33
N LEU A 206 -6.73 -11.96 7.87
CA LEU A 206 -7.28 -12.22 6.55
C LEU A 206 -6.89 -11.09 5.61
N VAL A 207 -6.21 -11.43 4.53
CA VAL A 207 -5.73 -10.50 3.52
C VAL A 207 -6.51 -10.72 2.22
N ALA A 208 -7.08 -9.66 1.66
CA ALA A 208 -7.58 -9.65 0.30
C ALA A 208 -6.53 -9.02 -0.61
N VAL A 209 -6.22 -9.69 -1.70
CA VAL A 209 -5.31 -9.21 -2.76
C VAL A 209 -6.16 -8.82 -3.95
N ALA A 210 -6.10 -7.54 -4.35
CA ALA A 210 -6.84 -7.05 -5.52
C ALA A 210 -6.26 -7.65 -6.81
N ALA A 211 -7.14 -7.87 -7.78
CA ALA A 211 -6.74 -8.19 -9.15
C ALA A 211 -6.08 -6.96 -9.80
N GLY A 212 -5.23 -7.19 -10.81
CA GLY A 212 -4.53 -6.13 -11.53
C GLY A 212 -3.04 -6.07 -11.25
N GLY A 213 -2.36 -5.13 -11.91
CA GLY A 213 -0.88 -5.07 -11.90
C GLY A 213 -0.27 -4.68 -10.55
N VAL A 214 -0.91 -3.79 -9.80
CA VAL A 214 -0.41 -3.27 -8.51
C VAL A 214 -0.68 -4.23 -7.35
N ARG A 215 -1.77 -5.04 -7.42
CA ARG A 215 -2.15 -6.02 -6.39
C ARG A 215 -2.23 -5.42 -4.99
N THR A 216 -2.97 -4.32 -4.85
CA THR A 216 -3.20 -3.70 -3.53
C THR A 216 -3.77 -4.72 -2.55
N ARG A 217 -3.36 -4.61 -1.28
CA ARG A 217 -3.75 -5.54 -0.23
C ARG A 217 -4.54 -4.83 0.85
N GLY A 218 -5.66 -5.42 1.24
CA GLY A 218 -6.40 -5.06 2.45
C GLY A 218 -6.24 -6.13 3.50
N LEU A 219 -6.31 -5.74 4.76
CA LEU A 219 -6.11 -6.61 5.92
C LEU A 219 -7.29 -6.48 6.87
N MET A 220 -7.72 -7.61 7.43
CA MET A 220 -8.64 -7.68 8.57
C MET A 220 -8.02 -8.56 9.65
N GLU A 221 -7.85 -8.02 10.84
CA GLU A 221 -7.44 -8.79 12.03
C GLU A 221 -8.66 -9.48 12.63
N ILE A 222 -8.52 -10.76 12.97
CA ILE A 222 -9.55 -11.60 13.52
C ILE A 222 -8.95 -12.33 14.73
N PRO A 223 -8.79 -11.64 15.87
CA PRO A 223 -8.36 -12.29 17.10
C PRO A 223 -9.40 -13.32 17.53
N VAL A 224 -8.95 -14.54 17.85
CA VAL A 224 -9.81 -15.62 18.34
C VAL A 224 -9.16 -16.28 19.56
N THR A 225 -9.96 -16.94 20.37
CA THR A 225 -9.47 -17.78 21.47
C THR A 225 -9.84 -19.22 21.17
N TYR A 226 -8.88 -20.11 21.13
CA TYR A 226 -9.12 -21.55 21.08
C TYR A 226 -9.16 -22.13 22.49
N VAL A 227 -10.14 -22.98 22.76
CA VAL A 227 -10.26 -23.70 24.01
C VAL A 227 -10.52 -25.16 23.69
N PHE A 228 -9.58 -26.02 24.11
CA PHE A 228 -9.78 -27.45 24.12
C PHE A 228 -10.69 -27.76 25.31
N THR A 229 -11.94 -28.14 25.06
CA THR A 229 -12.77 -28.66 26.13
C THR A 229 -12.26 -30.06 26.50
N HIS A 230 -11.52 -30.18 27.57
CA HIS A 230 -11.49 -31.44 28.30
C HIS A 230 -12.93 -31.67 28.75
N ASP A 231 -13.61 -32.68 28.18
CA ASP A 231 -14.75 -33.26 28.85
C ASP A 231 -14.26 -33.58 30.25
N SER A 232 -14.92 -33.00 31.25
CA SER A 232 -14.61 -33.18 32.65
C SER A 232 -14.31 -34.65 32.89
N ILE A 233 -13.03 -34.98 33.14
CA ILE A 233 -12.67 -36.25 33.73
C ILE A 233 -13.48 -36.26 35.02
N GLY A 234 -14.52 -37.10 35.07
CA GLY A 234 -15.31 -37.28 36.27
C GLY A 234 -14.34 -37.69 37.37
N LEU A 235 -14.02 -36.77 38.25
CA LEU A 235 -13.47 -37.11 39.54
C LEU A 235 -14.58 -37.90 40.23
N GLY A 236 -14.48 -39.24 40.14
CA GLY A 236 -15.28 -40.12 40.94
C GLY A 236 -15.13 -39.68 42.40
N GLU A 237 -16.22 -39.30 43.02
CA GLU A 237 -16.34 -39.14 44.45
C GLU A 237 -16.25 -40.57 45.10
N ASP A 238 -15.07 -41.12 45.16
CA ASP A 238 -14.76 -42.20 46.07
C ASP A 238 -13.91 -41.64 47.21
N GLY A 239 -14.58 -40.89 48.08
CA GLY A 239 -14.06 -40.57 49.42
C GLY A 239 -14.02 -41.82 50.28
N PRO A 240 -12.92 -42.10 50.97
CA PRO A 240 -12.86 -43.22 51.92
C PRO A 240 -13.79 -42.93 53.12
N THR A 241 -14.78 -43.79 53.31
CA THR A 241 -15.60 -43.82 54.51
C THR A 241 -14.71 -44.21 55.73
N HIS A 242 -14.33 -43.19 56.50
CA HIS A 242 -13.82 -43.46 57.87
C HIS A 242 -14.99 -43.85 58.80
N GLN A 243 -15.03 -45.09 59.19
CA GLN A 243 -15.82 -45.53 60.40
C GLN A 243 -15.03 -45.16 61.64
N PRO A 244 -15.68 -44.60 62.65
CA PRO A 244 -15.04 -44.43 63.98
C PRO A 244 -15.13 -45.74 64.80
N VAL A 245 -14.05 -46.09 65.50
CA VAL A 245 -13.98 -47.03 66.60
C VAL A 245 -14.04 -46.29 67.92
#